data_16ea7a62ea27073d18ecc30dd8f82a6a
#
_entry.id   16ea7a62ea27073d18ecc30dd8f82a6a
#
_cell.length_a   1.000
_cell.length_b   1.000
_cell.length_c   1.000
_cell.angle_alpha   90.00
_cell.angle_beta   90.00
_cell.angle_gamma   90.00
#
_symmetry.space_group_name_H-M   'P 1'
#
loop_
_entity.id
_entity.type
_entity.pdbx_description
1 polymer ?
#
loop_
_entity_poly.entity_id
_entity_poly.type
_entity_poly.pdbx_seq_one_letter_code
_entity_poly.pdbx_strand_id
1 'polypeptide(L)'
;DRGLVEHAKTVGNYLQEELKRTIGSSDAVRDIRGSGLFIGVEMKDSTTTTSAVEQLMNNGILVGQTGPKNNVIKLRPPMTFQIEHADFLVQQLEKIHLSL
;
A
#
# COMPACT_ATOMS: atom_id res chain seq x y z
N ASP A 1 -16.45 -0.19 -16.57
CA ASP A 1 -17.49 -1.21 -16.68
C ASP A 1 -17.64 -1.96 -15.36
N ARG A 2 -18.79 -2.60 -15.21
CA ARG A 2 -19.14 -3.26 -13.94
C ARG A 2 -18.15 -4.38 -13.58
N GLY A 3 -17.66 -5.14 -14.56
CA GLY A 3 -16.70 -6.20 -14.33
C GLY A 3 -15.38 -5.68 -13.78
N LEU A 4 -14.90 -4.56 -14.28
CA LEU A 4 -13.68 -3.94 -13.79
C LEU A 4 -13.85 -3.38 -12.38
N VAL A 5 -15.02 -2.82 -12.06
CA VAL A 5 -15.30 -2.30 -10.73
C VAL A 5 -15.30 -3.43 -9.70
N GLU A 6 -15.99 -4.54 -10.02
CA GLU A 6 -16.03 -5.71 -9.13
C GLU A 6 -14.63 -6.32 -8.96
N HIS A 7 -13.86 -6.41 -10.05
CA HIS A 7 -12.49 -6.90 -10.00
C HIS A 7 -11.61 -6.03 -9.10
N ALA A 8 -11.67 -4.71 -9.27
CA ALA A 8 -10.92 -3.77 -8.46
C ALA A 8 -11.26 -3.89 -6.97
N LYS A 9 -12.53 -4.08 -6.66
CA LYS A 9 -12.99 -4.26 -5.29
C LYS A 9 -12.44 -5.55 -4.69
N THR A 10 -12.47 -6.65 -5.44
CA THR A 10 -11.97 -7.95 -5.01
C THR A 10 -10.46 -7.89 -4.75
N VAL A 11 -9.70 -7.38 -5.71
CA VAL A 11 -8.24 -7.29 -5.58
C VAL A 11 -7.85 -6.30 -4.49
N GLY A 12 -8.58 -5.18 -4.39
CA GLY A 12 -8.34 -4.17 -3.35
C GLY A 12 -8.56 -4.73 -1.95
N ASN A 13 -9.64 -5.49 -1.75
CA ASN A 13 -9.90 -6.13 -0.46
C ASN A 13 -8.81 -7.14 -0.11
N TYR A 14 -8.40 -7.94 -1.09
CA TYR A 14 -7.30 -8.89 -0.93
C TYR A 14 -6.01 -8.17 -0.51
N LEU A 15 -5.68 -7.10 -1.22
CA LEU A 15 -4.46 -6.32 -0.94
C LEU A 15 -4.49 -5.75 0.48
N GLN A 16 -5.62 -5.17 0.90
CA GLN A 16 -5.75 -4.63 2.26
C GLN A 16 -5.57 -5.72 3.31
N GLU A 17 -6.22 -6.87 3.12
CA GLU A 17 -6.12 -7.97 4.08
C GLU A 17 -4.69 -8.49 4.20
N GLU A 18 -3.99 -8.63 3.05
CA GLU A 18 -2.60 -9.09 3.05
C GLU A 18 -1.66 -8.07 3.68
N LEU A 19 -1.90 -6.78 3.46
CA LEU A 19 -1.10 -5.73 4.12
C LEU A 19 -1.33 -5.74 5.63
N LYS A 20 -2.56 -5.88 6.07
CA LYS A 20 -2.87 -5.97 7.50
C LYS A 20 -2.21 -7.19 8.13
N ARG A 21 -2.20 -8.30 7.42
CA ARG A 21 -1.60 -9.55 7.90
C ARG A 21 -0.09 -9.45 8.02
N THR A 22 0.57 -8.78 7.08
CA THR A 22 2.04 -8.74 7.00
C THR A 22 2.66 -7.59 7.77
N ILE A 23 2.12 -6.38 7.63
CA ILE A 23 2.73 -5.19 8.24
C ILE A 23 1.81 -4.45 9.22
N GLY A 24 0.56 -4.89 9.35
CA GLY A 24 -0.45 -4.16 10.13
C GLY A 24 -0.17 -4.08 11.62
N SER A 25 0.61 -5.01 12.17
CA SER A 25 0.95 -5.01 13.60
C SER A 25 2.27 -4.32 13.91
N SER A 26 2.93 -3.75 12.89
CA SER A 26 4.20 -3.06 13.07
C SER A 26 4.02 -1.73 13.81
N ASP A 27 5.00 -1.37 14.64
CA ASP A 27 5.02 -0.07 15.31
C ASP A 27 5.14 1.08 14.31
N ALA A 28 5.65 0.83 13.11
CA ALA A 28 5.79 1.86 12.08
C ALA A 28 4.47 2.16 11.36
N VAL A 29 3.50 1.25 11.43
CA VAL A 29 2.22 1.36 10.72
C VAL A 29 1.11 1.68 11.70
N ARG A 30 0.37 2.77 11.45
CA ARG A 30 -0.74 3.21 12.30
C ARG A 30 -2.07 2.67 11.83
N ASP A 31 -2.28 2.62 10.51
CA ASP A 31 -3.56 2.21 9.95
C ASP A 31 -3.41 1.82 8.49
N ILE A 32 -4.26 0.90 8.04
CA ILE A 32 -4.35 0.51 6.63
C ILE A 32 -5.82 0.59 6.27
N ARG A 33 -6.17 1.45 5.32
CA ARG A 33 -7.56 1.70 4.94
C ARG A 33 -7.67 1.93 3.44
N GLY A 34 -8.86 1.77 2.92
CA GLY A 34 -9.07 2.05 1.52
C GLY A 34 -10.42 1.61 1.02
N SER A 35 -10.66 1.88 -0.24
CA SER A 35 -11.86 1.49 -0.97
C SER A 35 -11.45 1.09 -2.38
N GLY A 36 -11.79 -0.13 -2.77
CA GLY A 36 -11.32 -0.68 -4.04
C GLY A 36 -9.78 -0.66 -4.07
N LEU A 37 -9.20 -0.12 -5.15
CA LEU A 37 -7.75 -0.04 -5.32
C LEU A 37 -7.14 1.27 -4.80
N PHE A 38 -7.93 2.11 -4.12
CA PHE A 38 -7.40 3.28 -3.41
C PHE A 38 -7.05 2.86 -1.99
N ILE A 39 -5.77 2.73 -1.69
CA ILE A 39 -5.34 2.25 -0.38
C ILE A 39 -4.34 3.23 0.23
N GLY A 40 -4.57 3.57 1.50
CA GLY A 40 -3.65 4.40 2.27
C GLY A 40 -3.03 3.60 3.40
N VAL A 41 -1.71 3.65 3.51
CA VAL A 41 -0.98 3.08 4.63
C VAL A 41 -0.47 4.23 5.47
N GLU A 42 -1.12 4.46 6.61
CA GLU A 42 -0.71 5.53 7.52
C GLU A 42 0.45 5.05 8.37
N MET A 43 1.54 5.79 8.32
CA MET A 43 2.78 5.48 9.05
C MET A 43 2.89 6.33 10.31
N LYS A 44 3.84 5.99 11.18
CA LYS A 44 4.03 6.68 12.45
C LYS A 44 4.46 8.14 12.30
N ASP A 45 5.22 8.46 11.24
CA ASP A 45 5.69 9.83 10.99
C ASP A 45 6.05 10.02 9.51
N SER A 46 6.30 11.29 9.12
CA SER A 46 6.60 11.62 7.73
C SER A 46 7.99 11.15 7.30
N THR A 47 8.94 11.13 8.20
CA THR A 47 10.32 10.68 7.89
C THR A 47 10.33 9.22 7.47
N THR A 48 9.65 8.36 8.25
CA THR A 48 9.51 6.94 7.93
C THR A 48 8.77 6.76 6.60
N THR A 49 7.71 7.54 6.38
CA THR A 49 6.92 7.49 5.16
C THR A 49 7.77 7.87 3.94
N THR A 50 8.54 8.95 4.04
CA THR A 50 9.40 9.41 2.95
C THR A 50 10.42 8.32 2.57
N SER A 51 11.04 7.70 3.57
CA SER A 51 11.98 6.60 3.34
C SER A 51 11.33 5.43 2.60
N ALA A 52 10.15 5.03 3.04
CA ALA A 52 9.41 3.92 2.42
C ALA A 52 9.03 4.26 0.97
N VAL A 53 8.52 5.47 0.73
CA VAL A 53 8.13 5.92 -0.61
C VAL A 53 9.35 5.92 -1.55
N GLU A 54 10.49 6.44 -1.09
CA GLU A 54 11.71 6.46 -1.89
C GLU A 54 12.17 5.05 -2.26
N GLN A 55 12.15 4.13 -1.31
CA GLN A 55 12.54 2.74 -1.57
C GLN A 55 11.59 2.05 -2.55
N LEU A 56 10.29 2.29 -2.41
CA LEU A 56 9.30 1.74 -3.35
C LEU A 56 9.54 2.28 -4.76
N MET A 57 9.77 3.58 -4.90
CA MET A 57 10.02 4.20 -6.18
C MET A 57 11.33 3.70 -6.80
N ASN A 58 12.36 3.47 -5.99
CA ASN A 58 13.62 2.89 -6.45
C ASN A 58 13.44 1.47 -6.97
N ASN A 59 12.42 0.76 -6.49
CA ASN A 59 12.08 -0.58 -6.96
C ASN A 59 11.04 -0.57 -8.09
N GLY A 60 10.76 0.61 -8.66
CA GLY A 60 9.89 0.74 -9.80
C GLY A 60 8.41 0.82 -9.47
N ILE A 61 8.06 1.03 -8.21
CA ILE A 61 6.67 1.10 -7.77
C ILE A 61 6.28 2.57 -7.59
N LEU A 62 5.28 3.01 -8.36
CA LEU A 62 4.77 4.38 -8.24
C LEU A 62 3.79 4.50 -7.10
N VAL A 63 4.13 5.31 -6.13
CA VAL A 63 3.29 5.59 -4.96
C VAL A 63 3.32 7.08 -4.65
N GLY A 64 2.33 7.56 -3.92
CA GLY A 64 2.30 8.94 -3.46
C GLY A 64 2.48 9.03 -1.96
N GLN A 65 2.73 10.23 -1.49
CA GLN A 65 2.82 10.53 -0.07
C GLN A 65 1.83 11.66 0.21
N THR A 66 0.95 11.46 1.18
CA THR A 66 -0.16 12.36 1.41
C THR A 66 -0.54 12.41 2.89
N GLY A 67 -1.67 13.07 3.18
CA GLY A 67 -2.21 13.22 4.53
C GLY A 67 -1.80 14.53 5.18
N PRO A 68 -2.55 14.99 6.21
CA PRO A 68 -2.26 16.26 6.88
C PRO A 68 -0.87 16.32 7.51
N LYS A 69 -0.34 15.16 7.92
CA LYS A 69 0.99 15.04 8.52
C LYS A 69 2.02 14.48 7.55
N ASN A 70 1.65 14.33 6.27
CA ASN A 70 2.50 13.79 5.23
C ASN A 70 3.04 12.38 5.59
N ASN A 71 2.21 11.58 6.23
CA ASN A 71 2.59 10.28 6.78
C ASN A 71 1.77 9.12 6.20
N VAL A 72 1.15 9.31 5.05
CA VAL A 72 0.36 8.27 4.40
C VAL A 72 0.99 7.88 3.06
N ILE A 73 1.27 6.58 2.90
CA ILE A 73 1.65 6.03 1.60
C ILE A 73 0.36 5.80 0.82
N LYS A 74 0.25 6.45 -0.32
CA LYS A 74 -0.95 6.36 -1.16
C LYS A 74 -0.70 5.37 -2.29
N LEU A 75 -1.42 4.25 -2.25
CA LEU A 75 -1.35 3.21 -3.27
C LEU A 75 -2.56 3.37 -4.20
N ARG A 76 -2.30 3.44 -5.50
CA ARG A 76 -3.35 3.62 -6.50
C ARG A 76 -3.04 2.76 -7.72
N PRO A 77 -3.10 1.42 -7.59
CA PRO A 77 -2.84 0.56 -8.73
C PRO A 77 -3.92 0.72 -9.80
N PRO A 78 -3.62 0.39 -11.05
CA PRO A 78 -4.63 0.45 -12.12
C PRO A 78 -5.71 -0.60 -11.90
N MET A 79 -6.90 -0.39 -12.48
CA MET A 79 -8.04 -1.28 -12.31
C MET A 79 -7.80 -2.68 -12.90
N THR A 80 -6.80 -2.82 -13.76
CA THR A 80 -6.38 -4.12 -14.32
C THR A 80 -5.42 -4.89 -13.40
N PHE A 81 -5.12 -4.35 -12.24
CA PHE A 81 -4.22 -4.95 -11.25
C PHE A 81 -4.74 -6.33 -10.85
N GLN A 82 -3.86 -7.33 -10.83
CA GLN A 82 -4.20 -8.71 -10.54
C GLN A 82 -3.70 -9.14 -9.16
N ILE A 83 -4.15 -10.30 -8.70
CA ILE A 83 -3.74 -10.86 -7.40
C ILE A 83 -2.22 -11.05 -7.32
N GLU A 84 -1.59 -11.54 -8.38
CA GLU A 84 -0.13 -11.73 -8.40
C GLU A 84 0.61 -10.39 -8.31
N HIS A 85 0.04 -9.31 -8.84
CA HIS A 85 0.61 -7.97 -8.70
C HIS A 85 0.47 -7.48 -7.26
N ALA A 86 -0.66 -7.79 -6.62
CA ALA A 86 -0.89 -7.46 -5.23
C ALA A 86 0.12 -8.20 -4.33
N ASP A 87 0.35 -9.47 -4.59
CA ASP A 87 1.34 -10.26 -3.85
C ASP A 87 2.73 -9.65 -3.96
N PHE A 88 3.12 -9.22 -5.16
CA PHE A 88 4.40 -8.57 -5.38
C PHE A 88 4.51 -7.27 -4.56
N LEU A 89 3.47 -6.45 -4.60
CA LEU A 89 3.44 -5.19 -3.86
C LEU A 89 3.55 -5.42 -2.34
N VAL A 90 2.82 -6.41 -1.82
CA VAL A 90 2.88 -6.78 -0.41
C VAL A 90 4.30 -7.21 -0.03
N GLN A 91 4.95 -8.03 -0.86
CA GLN A 91 6.32 -8.46 -0.63
C GLN A 91 7.28 -7.27 -0.57
N GLN A 92 7.12 -6.29 -1.46
CA GLN A 92 7.98 -5.11 -1.47
C GLN A 92 7.78 -4.26 -0.22
N LEU A 93 6.54 -4.05 0.21
CA LEU A 93 6.24 -3.31 1.42
C LEU A 93 6.77 -4.03 2.67
N GLU A 94 6.66 -5.35 2.69
CA GLU A 94 7.18 -6.15 3.81
C GLU A 94 8.70 -6.04 3.92
N LYS A 95 9.41 -6.11 2.80
CA LYS A 95 10.87 -5.95 2.77
C LYS A 95 11.30 -4.58 3.26
N ILE A 96 10.62 -3.54 2.80
CA ILE A 96 10.91 -2.16 3.18
C ILE A 96 10.63 -1.97 4.66
N HIS A 97 9.52 -2.52 5.13
CA HIS A 97 9.14 -2.46 6.53
C HIS A 97 10.23 -3.03 7.44
N LEU A 98 10.87 -4.14 7.06
CA LEU A 98 11.93 -4.75 7.85
C LEU A 98 13.19 -3.87 7.96
N SER A 99 13.35 -2.90 7.06
CA SER A 99 14.49 -1.98 7.06
C SER A 99 14.19 -0.65 7.75
N LEU A 100 12.96 -0.45 8.17
CA LEU A 100 12.55 0.76 8.87
C LEU A 100 12.76 0.60 10.37
#